data_f1e52cdb906f10a2ce06f2a1edfcd515
#
_entry.id   f1e52cdb906f10a2ce06f2a1edfcd515
#
_cell.length_a   1.000
_cell.length_b   1.000
_cell.length_c   1.000
_cell.angle_alpha   90.00
_cell.angle_beta   90.00
_cell.angle_gamma   90.00
#
_symmetry.space_group_name_H-M   'P 1'
#
loop_
_entity.id
_entity.type
_entity.pdbx_description
1 polymer ?
#
loop_
_entity_poly.entity_id
_entity_poly.type
_entity_poly.pdbx_seq_one_letter_code
_entity_poly.pdbx_strand_id
1 'polypeptide(L)'
;MMVGADNTDLRNDVRKLADLLGQTLARQEGEELLSLVESVRLAVREGQQDEILNKLTDSQTISLVRAFSNFFNLANVAEQVNRSKDIAAEHKSEGSWLGKAIENIAKAQQDGKDFSTNDLQNWLDNFSVRPVFTAHPTEAARRSVLSKMTTIAQLLEQPESQ
;
A
#
# COMPACT_ATOMS: atom_id res chain seq x y z
N MET A 1 -11.65 17.53 -6.61
CA MET A 1 -10.42 17.61 -7.41
C MET A 1 -9.35 16.95 -6.56
N MET A 2 -9.03 15.68 -6.81
CA MET A 2 -7.98 14.98 -6.06
C MET A 2 -6.65 15.63 -6.40
N VAL A 3 -6.04 16.30 -5.41
CA VAL A 3 -4.65 16.72 -5.48
C VAL A 3 -3.85 15.44 -5.62
N GLY A 4 -3.16 15.27 -6.74
CA GLY A 4 -2.26 14.13 -6.92
C GLY A 4 -1.21 14.18 -5.83
N ALA A 5 -1.30 13.28 -4.86
CA ALA A 5 -0.25 13.05 -3.90
C ALA A 5 1.06 12.87 -4.68
N ASP A 6 2.08 13.61 -4.29
CA ASP A 6 3.41 13.48 -4.87
C ASP A 6 3.91 12.06 -4.54
N ASN A 7 3.75 11.15 -5.50
CA ASN A 7 4.10 9.73 -5.36
C ASN A 7 5.64 9.50 -5.27
N THR A 8 6.41 10.55 -5.03
CA THR A 8 7.87 10.50 -4.98
C THR A 8 8.34 9.70 -3.78
N ASP A 9 7.74 9.89 -2.62
CA ASP A 9 8.10 9.18 -1.38
C ASP A 9 7.79 7.69 -1.49
N LEU A 10 6.60 7.35 -1.98
CA LEU A 10 6.23 5.96 -2.24
C LEU A 10 7.19 5.28 -3.22
N ARG A 11 7.55 5.97 -4.31
CA ARG A 11 8.50 5.42 -5.30
C ARG A 11 9.89 5.20 -4.69
N ASN A 12 10.33 6.10 -3.84
CA ASN A 12 11.61 5.99 -3.14
C ASN A 12 11.61 4.82 -2.17
N ASP A 13 10.56 4.67 -1.37
CA ASP A 13 10.39 3.57 -0.42
C ASP A 13 10.35 2.21 -1.16
N VAL A 14 9.56 2.10 -2.23
CA VAL A 14 9.49 0.87 -3.05
C VAL A 14 10.85 0.55 -3.67
N ARG A 15 11.58 1.55 -4.20
CA ARG A 15 12.92 1.34 -4.77
C ARG A 15 13.90 0.86 -3.71
N LYS A 16 13.94 1.50 -2.55
CA LYS A 16 14.79 1.10 -1.40
C LYS A 16 14.53 -0.34 -0.98
N LEU A 17 13.26 -0.72 -0.85
CA LEU A 17 12.87 -2.10 -0.50
C LEU A 17 13.23 -3.10 -1.60
N ALA A 18 13.08 -2.73 -2.87
CA ALA A 18 13.46 -3.57 -4.00
C ALA A 18 14.99 -3.81 -4.03
N ASP A 19 15.78 -2.78 -3.78
CA ASP A 19 17.26 -2.90 -3.73
C ASP A 19 17.70 -3.80 -2.57
N LEU A 20 17.10 -3.66 -1.39
CA LEU A 20 17.37 -4.51 -0.23
C LEU A 20 16.94 -5.97 -0.48
N LEU A 21 15.82 -6.17 -1.16
CA LEU A 21 15.38 -7.51 -1.58
C LEU A 21 16.38 -8.12 -2.56
N GLY A 22 16.82 -7.37 -3.57
CA GLY A 22 17.81 -7.82 -4.54
C GLY A 22 19.12 -8.27 -3.87
N GLN A 23 19.66 -7.45 -2.96
CA GLN A 23 20.86 -7.81 -2.16
C GLN A 23 20.63 -9.06 -1.31
N THR A 24 19.43 -9.24 -0.78
CA THR A 24 19.08 -10.40 0.03
C THR A 24 18.98 -11.65 -0.82
N LEU A 25 18.39 -11.57 -2.00
CA LEU A 25 18.30 -12.67 -2.97
C LEU A 25 19.70 -13.11 -3.41
N ALA A 26 20.57 -12.17 -3.80
CA ALA A 26 21.94 -12.46 -4.19
C ALA A 26 22.72 -13.18 -3.07
N ARG A 27 22.55 -12.73 -1.81
CA ARG A 27 23.25 -13.32 -0.66
C ARG A 27 22.72 -14.69 -0.26
N GLN A 28 21.43 -14.96 -0.41
CA GLN A 28 20.78 -16.19 0.08
C GLN A 28 20.64 -17.26 -0.98
N GLU A 29 20.32 -16.86 -2.21
CA GLU A 29 19.99 -17.76 -3.32
C GLU A 29 21.03 -17.71 -4.45
N GLY A 30 21.94 -16.74 -4.41
CA GLY A 30 23.00 -16.53 -5.39
C GLY A 30 22.65 -15.48 -6.46
N GLU A 31 23.70 -15.00 -7.10
CA GLU A 31 23.64 -13.97 -8.18
C GLU A 31 22.85 -14.46 -9.41
N GLU A 32 22.78 -15.76 -9.64
CA GLU A 32 22.04 -16.35 -10.76
C GLU A 32 20.54 -16.06 -10.65
N LEU A 33 19.96 -16.17 -9.45
CA LEU A 33 18.55 -15.84 -9.24
C LEU A 33 18.29 -14.35 -9.43
N LEU A 34 19.17 -13.48 -8.92
CA LEU A 34 19.02 -12.05 -9.12
C LEU A 34 19.07 -11.70 -10.61
N SER A 35 20.02 -12.26 -11.36
CA SER A 35 20.13 -12.08 -12.80
C SER A 35 18.88 -12.56 -13.54
N LEU A 36 18.30 -13.68 -13.12
CA LEU A 36 17.06 -14.20 -13.69
C LEU A 36 15.88 -13.25 -13.41
N VAL A 37 15.73 -12.77 -12.18
CA VAL A 37 14.68 -11.79 -11.81
C VAL A 37 14.78 -10.53 -12.68
N GLU A 38 15.98 -9.98 -12.85
CA GLU A 38 16.21 -8.80 -13.69
C GLU A 38 15.91 -9.07 -15.17
N SER A 39 16.32 -10.22 -15.68
CA SER A 39 16.05 -10.63 -17.06
C SER A 39 14.54 -10.73 -17.33
N VAL A 40 13.79 -11.34 -16.42
CA VAL A 40 12.33 -11.44 -16.56
C VAL A 40 11.69 -10.06 -16.45
N ARG A 41 12.13 -9.21 -15.52
CA ARG A 41 11.63 -7.85 -15.37
C ARG A 41 11.82 -7.01 -16.64
N LEU A 42 12.96 -7.12 -17.27
CA LEU A 42 13.25 -6.44 -18.54
C LEU A 42 12.40 -7.01 -19.68
N ALA A 43 12.34 -8.34 -19.82
CA ALA A 43 11.55 -9.01 -20.85
C ALA A 43 10.06 -8.67 -20.78
N VAL A 44 9.49 -8.55 -19.57
CA VAL A 44 8.10 -8.10 -19.38
C VAL A 44 7.88 -6.68 -19.90
N ARG A 45 8.84 -5.77 -19.70
CA ARG A 45 8.76 -4.40 -20.25
C ARG A 45 8.79 -4.35 -21.77
N GLU A 46 9.46 -5.34 -22.39
CA GLU A 46 9.61 -5.47 -23.84
C GLU A 46 8.54 -6.36 -24.47
N GLY A 47 7.67 -7.01 -23.66
CA GLY A 47 6.65 -7.95 -24.13
C GLY A 47 7.21 -9.30 -24.61
N GLN A 48 8.43 -9.67 -24.15
CA GLN A 48 9.18 -10.87 -24.58
C GLN A 48 9.33 -11.92 -23.46
N GLN A 49 8.52 -11.81 -22.40
CA GLN A 49 8.62 -12.69 -21.23
C GLN A 49 8.48 -14.18 -21.54
N ASP A 50 7.71 -14.54 -22.56
CA ASP A 50 7.43 -15.95 -22.88
C ASP A 50 8.69 -16.70 -23.33
N GLU A 51 9.63 -16.00 -23.96
CA GLU A 51 10.91 -16.59 -24.40
C GLU A 51 11.78 -17.05 -23.22
N ILE A 52 11.68 -16.36 -22.09
CA ILE A 52 12.42 -16.68 -20.86
C ILE A 52 11.62 -17.69 -20.04
N LEU A 53 10.33 -17.40 -19.79
CA LEU A 53 9.51 -18.20 -18.89
C LEU A 53 9.34 -19.65 -19.36
N ASN A 54 9.22 -19.88 -20.67
CA ASN A 54 9.07 -21.24 -21.23
C ASN A 54 10.34 -22.11 -21.12
N LYS A 55 11.50 -21.52 -20.77
CA LYS A 55 12.78 -22.22 -20.63
C LYS A 55 13.16 -22.50 -19.17
N LEU A 56 12.36 -22.04 -18.22
CA LEU A 56 12.65 -22.20 -16.80
C LEU A 56 12.45 -23.65 -16.34
N THR A 57 13.34 -24.08 -15.46
CA THR A 57 13.11 -25.29 -14.67
C THR A 57 12.08 -25.05 -13.57
N ASP A 58 11.49 -26.10 -13.03
CA ASP A 58 10.55 -26.00 -11.90
C ASP A 58 11.18 -25.30 -10.70
N SER A 59 12.44 -25.58 -10.39
CA SER A 59 13.18 -24.94 -9.29
C SER A 59 13.33 -23.43 -9.51
N GLN A 60 13.73 -23.03 -10.72
CA GLN A 60 13.85 -21.61 -11.08
C GLN A 60 12.50 -20.91 -11.03
N THR A 61 11.45 -21.55 -11.50
CA THR A 61 10.08 -21.02 -11.45
C THR A 61 9.64 -20.76 -10.01
N ILE A 62 9.87 -21.73 -9.10
CA ILE A 62 9.52 -21.59 -7.68
C ILE A 62 10.29 -20.42 -7.05
N SER A 63 11.61 -20.33 -7.29
CA SER A 63 12.43 -19.24 -6.74
C SER A 63 12.01 -17.88 -7.29
N LEU A 64 11.71 -17.80 -8.57
CA LEU A 64 11.22 -16.59 -9.24
C LEU A 64 9.87 -16.13 -8.65
N VAL A 65 8.91 -17.05 -8.49
CA VAL A 65 7.60 -16.75 -7.89
C VAL A 65 7.76 -16.25 -6.45
N ARG A 66 8.66 -16.84 -5.66
CA ARG A 66 8.96 -16.38 -4.30
C ARG A 66 9.55 -14.97 -4.30
N ALA A 67 10.47 -14.67 -5.20
CA ALA A 67 11.09 -13.35 -5.31
C ALA A 67 10.04 -12.27 -5.62
N PHE A 68 9.19 -12.49 -6.63
CA PHE A 68 8.13 -11.55 -6.98
C PHE A 68 7.05 -11.44 -5.89
N SER A 69 6.67 -12.54 -5.24
CA SER A 69 5.72 -12.50 -4.12
C SER A 69 6.25 -11.65 -2.97
N ASN A 70 7.54 -11.77 -2.63
CA ASN A 70 8.17 -10.94 -1.62
C ASN A 70 8.21 -9.47 -2.06
N PHE A 71 8.54 -9.18 -3.32
CA PHE A 71 8.51 -7.82 -3.85
C PHE A 71 7.12 -7.18 -3.71
N PHE A 72 6.05 -7.87 -4.12
CA PHE A 72 4.70 -7.35 -3.99
C PHE A 72 4.27 -7.14 -2.53
N ASN A 73 4.65 -8.05 -1.64
CA ASN A 73 4.40 -7.86 -0.20
C ASN A 73 5.09 -6.59 0.33
N LEU A 74 6.34 -6.35 -0.05
CA LEU A 74 7.08 -5.15 0.34
C LEU A 74 6.49 -3.88 -0.27
N ALA A 75 6.11 -3.91 -1.53
CA ALA A 75 5.45 -2.79 -2.20
C ALA A 75 4.11 -2.43 -1.54
N ASN A 76 3.32 -3.43 -1.17
CA ASN A 76 2.07 -3.23 -0.43
C ASN A 76 2.32 -2.59 0.96
N VAL A 77 3.37 -2.99 1.66
CA VAL A 77 3.76 -2.38 2.95
C VAL A 77 4.12 -0.90 2.74
N ALA A 78 4.93 -0.58 1.74
CA ALA A 78 5.28 0.80 1.41
C ALA A 78 4.04 1.64 1.09
N GLU A 79 3.12 1.11 0.28
CA GLU A 79 1.87 1.78 -0.06
C GLU A 79 1.02 2.06 1.17
N GLN A 80 0.85 1.07 2.06
CA GLN A 80 0.08 1.25 3.30
C GLN A 80 0.67 2.32 4.20
N VAL A 81 2.00 2.33 4.38
CA VAL A 81 2.69 3.34 5.19
C VAL A 81 2.54 4.74 4.58
N ASN A 82 2.75 4.90 3.28
CA ASN A 82 2.57 6.18 2.61
C ASN A 82 1.14 6.67 2.71
N ARG A 83 0.15 5.81 2.48
CA ARG A 83 -1.27 6.16 2.63
C ARG A 83 -1.60 6.61 4.06
N SER A 84 -1.04 5.96 5.08
CA SER A 84 -1.22 6.38 6.48
C SER A 84 -0.64 7.76 6.75
N LYS A 85 0.54 8.06 6.19
CA LYS A 85 1.17 9.39 6.28
C LYS A 85 0.31 10.47 5.61
N ASP A 86 -0.22 10.19 4.41
CA ASP A 86 -1.08 11.12 3.67
C ASP A 86 -2.36 11.45 4.44
N ILE A 87 -3.04 10.42 4.98
CA ILE A 87 -4.24 10.60 5.81
C ILE A 87 -3.92 11.43 7.06
N ALA A 88 -2.79 11.15 7.73
CA ALA A 88 -2.38 11.90 8.91
C ALA A 88 -2.05 13.38 8.59
N ALA A 89 -1.41 13.63 7.43
CA ALA A 89 -1.11 14.98 6.95
C ALA A 89 -2.39 15.75 6.60
N GLU A 90 -3.33 15.10 5.90
CA GLU A 90 -4.63 15.68 5.57
C GLU A 90 -5.41 16.07 6.83
N HIS A 91 -5.45 15.20 7.84
CA HIS A 91 -6.07 15.48 9.12
C HIS A 91 -5.44 16.67 9.85
N LYS A 92 -4.12 16.87 9.74
CA LYS A 92 -3.43 18.01 10.34
C LYS A 92 -3.72 19.33 9.62
N SER A 93 -3.75 19.30 8.28
CA SER A 93 -3.88 20.52 7.47
C SER A 93 -5.33 20.99 7.33
N GLU A 94 -6.27 20.10 7.24
CA GLU A 94 -7.65 20.40 6.86
C GLU A 94 -8.67 20.07 7.96
N GLY A 95 -8.21 19.55 9.10
CA GLY A 95 -9.08 19.03 10.15
C GLY A 95 -9.71 17.67 9.83
N SER A 96 -10.47 17.14 10.77
CA SER A 96 -11.13 15.86 10.57
C SER A 96 -12.26 15.96 9.53
N TRP A 97 -12.52 14.90 8.78
CA TRP A 97 -13.67 14.84 7.86
C TRP A 97 -14.99 15.11 8.58
N LEU A 98 -15.11 14.69 9.84
CA LEU A 98 -16.26 15.00 10.67
C LEU A 98 -16.35 16.51 10.95
N GLY A 99 -15.23 17.16 11.26
CA GLY A 99 -15.18 18.60 11.43
C GLY A 99 -15.64 19.35 10.18
N LYS A 100 -15.13 18.98 9.00
CA LYS A 100 -15.58 19.53 7.71
C LYS A 100 -17.08 19.31 7.46
N ALA A 101 -17.60 18.14 7.78
CA ALA A 101 -19.02 17.85 7.63
C ALA A 101 -19.86 18.77 8.54
N ILE A 102 -19.46 18.96 9.80
CA ILE A 102 -20.12 19.86 10.74
C ILE A 102 -20.06 21.31 10.24
N GLU A 103 -18.90 21.78 9.77
CA GLU A 103 -18.76 23.12 9.20
C GLU A 103 -19.66 23.32 7.98
N ASN A 104 -19.77 22.33 7.09
CA ASN A 104 -20.64 22.39 5.92
C ASN A 104 -22.12 22.46 6.31
N ILE A 105 -22.53 21.74 7.35
CA ILE A 105 -23.89 21.83 7.90
C ILE A 105 -24.13 23.23 8.48
N ALA A 106 -23.21 23.75 9.27
CA ALA A 106 -23.31 25.09 9.85
C ALA A 106 -23.40 26.18 8.77
N LYS A 107 -22.60 26.09 7.72
CA LYS A 107 -22.67 27.00 6.56
C LYS A 107 -24.02 26.90 5.84
N ALA A 108 -24.51 25.69 5.61
CA ALA A 108 -25.81 25.48 4.96
C ALA A 108 -26.99 26.11 5.76
N GLN A 109 -26.92 26.07 7.10
CA GLN A 109 -27.88 26.77 7.97
C GLN A 109 -27.78 28.29 7.84
N GLN A 110 -26.57 28.86 7.76
CA GLN A 110 -26.35 30.29 7.58
C GLN A 110 -26.86 30.78 6.22
N ASP A 111 -26.75 29.95 5.17
CA ASP A 111 -27.22 30.24 3.83
C ASP A 111 -28.77 30.08 3.65
N GLY A 112 -29.49 29.89 4.75
CA GLY A 112 -30.96 29.82 4.75
C GLY A 112 -31.53 28.49 4.26
N LYS A 113 -30.74 27.44 4.23
CA LYS A 113 -31.25 26.09 4.02
C LYS A 113 -31.85 25.58 5.33
N ASP A 114 -33.13 25.27 5.31
CA ASP A 114 -33.85 24.71 6.45
C ASP A 114 -33.30 23.31 6.76
N PHE A 115 -32.32 23.28 7.66
CA PHE A 115 -31.79 22.05 8.25
C PHE A 115 -32.00 22.14 9.74
N SER A 116 -33.03 21.48 10.24
CA SER A 116 -33.37 21.53 11.66
C SER A 116 -32.57 20.54 12.49
N THR A 117 -32.52 20.75 13.80
CA THR A 117 -31.93 19.80 14.73
C THR A 117 -32.59 18.41 14.63
N ASN A 118 -33.90 18.38 14.33
CA ASN A 118 -34.62 17.13 14.12
C ASN A 118 -34.15 16.40 12.84
N ASP A 119 -33.82 17.12 11.77
CA ASP A 119 -33.29 16.50 10.55
C ASP A 119 -31.93 15.89 10.80
N LEU A 120 -31.06 16.58 11.58
CA LEU A 120 -29.77 16.04 11.98
C LEU A 120 -29.94 14.78 12.83
N GLN A 121 -30.88 14.81 13.82
CA GLN A 121 -31.14 13.67 14.66
C GLN A 121 -31.67 12.48 13.84
N ASN A 122 -32.61 12.70 12.96
CA ASN A 122 -33.15 11.67 12.07
C ASN A 122 -32.06 11.08 11.17
N TRP A 123 -31.15 11.92 10.67
CA TRP A 123 -30.02 11.44 9.86
C TRP A 123 -29.05 10.58 10.68
N LEU A 124 -28.71 11.00 11.90
CA LEU A 124 -27.84 10.23 12.80
C LEU A 124 -28.48 8.89 13.22
N ASP A 125 -29.79 8.89 13.50
CA ASP A 125 -30.53 7.68 13.90
C ASP A 125 -30.60 6.65 12.77
N ASN A 126 -30.56 7.11 11.50
CA ASN A 126 -30.56 6.25 10.33
C ASN A 126 -29.16 5.96 9.80
N PHE A 127 -28.12 6.58 10.35
CA PHE A 127 -26.75 6.32 9.94
C PHE A 127 -26.28 4.95 10.44
N SER A 128 -25.84 4.11 9.52
CA SER A 128 -25.27 2.81 9.88
C SER A 128 -24.01 2.51 9.11
N VAL A 129 -22.98 2.03 9.80
CA VAL A 129 -21.78 1.48 9.20
C VAL A 129 -21.86 -0.05 9.27
N ARG A 130 -21.87 -0.70 8.11
CA ARG A 130 -21.90 -2.16 8.00
C ARG A 130 -20.58 -2.66 7.46
N PRO A 131 -19.61 -3.01 8.32
CA PRO A 131 -18.36 -3.59 7.86
C PRO A 131 -18.64 -4.96 7.24
N VAL A 132 -18.09 -5.18 6.05
CA VAL A 132 -18.12 -6.49 5.40
C VAL A 132 -16.73 -7.10 5.55
N PHE A 133 -16.65 -8.22 6.27
CA PHE A 133 -15.42 -8.97 6.41
C PHE A 133 -15.42 -10.07 5.36
N THR A 134 -14.46 -10.00 4.43
CA THR A 134 -14.23 -11.06 3.44
C THR A 134 -12.98 -11.83 3.82
N ALA A 135 -13.08 -13.17 3.86
CA ALA A 135 -11.90 -14.01 3.99
C ALA A 135 -11.25 -14.14 2.61
N HIS A 136 -10.05 -13.59 2.43
CA HIS A 136 -9.21 -13.83 1.26
C HIS A 136 -8.26 -15.00 1.56
N PRO A 137 -8.52 -16.21 1.06
CA PRO A 137 -7.65 -17.37 1.33
C PRO A 137 -6.22 -17.17 0.80
N THR A 138 -6.04 -16.27 -0.16
CA THR A 138 -4.73 -15.90 -0.71
C THR A 138 -3.88 -15.03 0.24
N GLU A 139 -4.47 -14.41 1.24
CA GLU A 139 -3.80 -13.57 2.23
C GLU A 139 -3.42 -14.32 3.51
N ALA A 140 -3.58 -15.64 3.55
CA ALA A 140 -3.17 -16.48 4.66
C ALA A 140 -1.63 -16.54 4.76
N ALA A 141 -1.03 -15.48 5.27
CA ALA A 141 0.40 -15.42 5.53
C ALA A 141 0.73 -16.05 6.87
N ARG A 142 1.90 -16.70 6.95
CA ARG A 142 2.42 -17.21 8.23
C ARG A 142 2.61 -16.06 9.19
N ARG A 143 2.27 -16.28 10.48
CA ARG A 143 2.42 -15.26 11.53
C ARG A 143 3.83 -14.64 11.58
N SER A 144 4.86 -15.42 11.29
CA SER A 144 6.24 -14.93 11.21
C SER A 144 6.47 -13.94 10.07
N VAL A 145 5.79 -14.11 8.93
CA VAL A 145 5.85 -13.17 7.80
C VAL A 145 5.12 -11.89 8.16
N LEU A 146 3.92 -11.98 8.72
CA LEU A 146 3.15 -10.81 9.18
C LEU A 146 3.94 -9.98 10.19
N SER A 147 4.57 -10.63 11.19
CA SER A 147 5.42 -9.93 12.16
C SER A 147 6.57 -9.17 11.50
N LYS A 148 7.24 -9.77 10.51
CA LYS A 148 8.33 -9.10 9.78
C LYS A 148 7.82 -7.92 8.94
N MET A 149 6.66 -8.06 8.29
CA MET A 149 6.05 -6.96 7.53
C MET A 149 5.68 -5.79 8.45
N THR A 150 5.13 -6.08 9.64
CA THR A 150 4.87 -5.05 10.66
C THR A 150 6.16 -4.32 11.08
N THR A 151 7.26 -5.06 11.31
CA THR A 151 8.54 -4.45 11.63
C THR A 151 9.06 -3.55 10.51
N ILE A 152 8.94 -3.99 9.25
CA ILE A 152 9.34 -3.19 8.09
C ILE A 152 8.49 -1.91 7.99
N ALA A 153 7.16 -2.01 8.19
CA ALA A 153 6.28 -0.85 8.22
C ALA A 153 6.73 0.17 9.28
N GLN A 154 6.99 -0.29 10.51
CA GLN A 154 7.48 0.55 11.60
C GLN A 154 8.81 1.26 11.28
N LEU A 155 9.72 0.58 10.59
CA LEU A 155 10.99 1.17 10.16
C LEU A 155 10.80 2.24 9.07
N LEU A 156 9.85 2.05 8.14
CA LEU A 156 9.52 3.04 7.12
C LEU A 156 8.78 4.26 7.68
N GLU A 157 8.09 4.12 8.81
CA GLU A 157 7.44 5.25 9.49
C GLU A 157 8.42 6.16 10.23
N GLN A 158 9.59 5.64 10.58
CA GLN A 158 10.60 6.42 11.28
C GLN A 158 11.24 7.44 10.33
N PRO A 159 11.41 8.70 10.75
CA PRO A 159 12.18 9.66 9.97
C PRO A 159 13.61 9.15 9.81
N GLU A 160 14.18 9.28 8.60
CA GLU A 160 15.58 8.94 8.38
C GLU A 160 16.44 9.75 9.37
N SER A 161 17.15 9.06 10.26
CA SER A 161 18.14 9.70 11.12
C SER A 161 19.25 10.27 10.22
N GLN A 162 19.36 11.58 10.21
CA GLN A 162 20.42 12.31 9.53
C GLN A 162 21.79 11.96 10.12
#